data_d7961314f052e712579511ef87914bbd
#
_entry.id   d7961314f052e712579511ef87914bbd
#
_cell.length_a   1.000
_cell.length_b   1.000
_cell.length_c   1.000
_cell.angle_alpha   90.00
_cell.angle_beta   90.00
_cell.angle_gamma   90.00
#
_symmetry.space_group_name_H-M   'P 1'
#
loop_
_entity.id
_entity.type
_entity.pdbx_description
1 polymer ?
#
loop_
_entity_poly.entity_id
_entity_poly.type
_entity_poly.pdbx_seq_one_letter_code
_entity_poly.pdbx_strand_id
1 'polypeptide(L)' 'MGQTKLLKLPRGVTIRKHRQGETINITFTYKGVKCREPLSNLEVTPKNIKYAERTLGEIHNKIERGTFIYAE' A
#
# COMPACT_ATOMS: atom_id res chain seq x y z
N MET A 1 14.91 16.83 -13.48
CA MET A 1 14.45 16.52 -13.70
C MET A 1 13.27 16.12 -13.37
N GLY A 2 12.74 16.21 -13.20
CA GLY A 2 11.51 15.91 -12.86
C GLY A 2 10.91 14.67 -13.03
N GLN A 3 11.52 13.76 -13.21
CA GLN A 3 10.91 12.57 -13.49
C GLN A 3 10.30 11.93 -12.40
N THR A 4 10.65 12.25 -11.22
CA THR A 4 10.06 11.55 -10.14
C THR A 4 8.61 11.78 -10.04
N LYS A 5 8.08 12.80 -10.68
CA LYS A 5 6.69 13.01 -10.55
C LYS A 5 5.90 12.13 -11.39
N LEU A 6 6.49 11.27 -12.14
CA LEU A 6 5.73 10.39 -12.94
C LEU A 6 4.93 9.40 -12.14
N LEU A 7 5.34 9.06 -10.92
CA LEU A 7 4.59 8.12 -10.12
C LEU A 7 3.86 8.85 -9.03
N LYS A 8 2.61 9.13 -9.26
CA LYS A 8 1.78 9.71 -8.25
C LYS A 8 1.26 8.61 -7.38
N LEU A 9 1.48 8.71 -6.09
CA LEU A 9 1.06 7.65 -5.18
C LEU A 9 -0.31 7.97 -4.61
N PRO A 10 -1.24 7.01 -4.64
CA PRO A 10 -2.53 7.19 -4.01
C PRO A 10 -2.35 7.31 -2.51
N ARG A 11 -3.38 7.83 -1.84
CA ARG A 11 -3.33 7.97 -0.41
C ARG A 11 -3.18 6.60 0.22
N GLY A 12 -2.28 6.46 1.17
CA GLY A 12 -2.07 5.19 1.85
C GLY A 12 -1.12 4.25 1.14
N VAL A 13 -0.62 4.62 -0.03
CA VAL A 13 0.36 3.81 -0.74
C VAL A 13 1.68 4.55 -0.71
N THR A 14 2.71 3.91 -0.21
CA THR A 14 4.03 4.53 -0.13
C THR A 14 5.06 3.58 -0.70
N ILE A 15 6.23 4.11 -1.00
CA ILE A 15 7.33 3.31 -1.51
C ILE A 15 8.48 3.44 -0.53
N ARG A 16 9.00 2.29 -0.12
CA ARG A 16 10.13 2.27 0.78
C ARG A 16 11.35 1.80 0.03
N LYS A 17 12.43 2.56 0.15
CA LYS A 17 13.68 2.18 -0.48
C LYS A 17 14.53 1.41 0.51
N HIS A 18 15.18 0.37 0.05
CA HIS A 18 16.08 -0.36 0.90
C HIS A 18 17.24 -0.86 0.06
N ARG A 19 18.17 -1.53 0.70
CA ARG A 19 19.42 -1.89 0.05
C ARG A 19 19.20 -2.70 -1.21
N GLN A 20 18.23 -3.56 -1.22
CA GLN A 20 18.01 -4.44 -2.34
C GLN A 20 17.01 -3.92 -3.34
N GLY A 21 16.48 -2.73 -3.16
CA GLY A 21 15.52 -2.20 -4.12
C GLY A 21 14.45 -1.38 -3.45
N GLU A 22 13.24 -1.50 -3.96
CA GLU A 22 12.13 -0.72 -3.45
C GLU A 22 10.95 -1.63 -3.21
N THR A 23 10.13 -1.28 -2.24
CA THR A 23 8.95 -2.06 -1.89
C THR A 23 7.76 -1.14 -1.79
N ILE A 24 6.63 -1.59 -2.32
CA ILE A 24 5.39 -0.84 -2.18
C ILE A 24 4.77 -1.23 -0.85
N ASN A 25 4.39 -0.23 -0.06
CA ASN A 25 3.72 -0.47 1.21
C ASN A 25 2.34 0.13 1.18
N ILE A 26 1.40 -0.50 1.85
CA ILE A 26 0.09 0.10 2.06
C ILE A 26 -0.08 0.35 3.54
N THR A 27 -0.77 1.44 3.86
CA THR A 27 -0.98 1.86 5.24
C THR A 27 -2.46 2.03 5.48
N PHE A 28 -2.95 1.51 6.58
CA PHE A 28 -4.36 1.65 6.91
C PHE A 28 -4.50 1.66 8.43
N THR A 29 -5.67 2.04 8.90
CA THR A 29 -5.94 2.08 10.33
C THR A 29 -6.94 0.98 10.67
N TYR A 30 -6.61 0.16 11.65
CA TYR A 30 -7.48 -0.92 12.08
C TYR A 30 -7.63 -0.83 13.58
N LYS A 31 -8.85 -0.63 14.04
CA LYS A 31 -9.14 -0.50 15.46
C LYS A 31 -8.29 0.57 16.13
N GLY A 32 -8.13 1.68 15.44
CA GLY A 32 -7.38 2.80 16.00
C GLY A 32 -5.89 2.67 15.91
N VAL A 33 -5.39 1.60 15.33
CA VAL A 33 -3.95 1.37 15.23
C VAL A 33 -3.53 1.48 13.78
N LYS A 34 -2.47 2.22 13.55
CA LYS A 34 -1.96 2.36 12.19
C LYS A 34 -1.19 1.12 11.80
N CYS A 35 -1.57 0.53 10.70
CA CYS A 35 -0.95 -0.70 10.22
C CYS A 35 -0.29 -0.46 8.88
N ARG A 36 0.82 -1.13 8.64
CA ARG A 36 1.54 -1.02 7.39
C ARG A 36 1.85 -2.43 6.89
N GLU A 37 1.53 -2.68 5.63
CA GLU A 37 1.77 -3.98 5.03
C GLU A 37 2.65 -3.82 3.80
N PRO A 38 3.76 -4.52 3.72
CA PRO A 38 4.58 -4.46 2.52
C PRO A 38 4.05 -5.41 1.47
N LEU A 39 4.11 -4.98 0.22
CA LEU A 39 3.77 -5.84 -0.90
C LEU A 39 5.08 -6.23 -1.57
N SER A 40 5.83 -7.07 -0.90
CA SER A 40 7.22 -7.26 -1.24
C SER A 40 7.45 -8.05 -2.51
N ASN A 41 6.44 -8.67 -3.06
CA ASN A 41 6.61 -9.39 -4.30
C ASN A 41 6.31 -8.56 -5.53
N LEU A 42 6.03 -7.27 -5.35
CA LEU A 42 5.66 -6.42 -6.47
C LEU A 42 6.73 -5.39 -6.74
N GLU A 43 7.06 -5.23 -8.02
CA GLU A 43 7.97 -4.17 -8.41
C GLU A 43 7.24 -2.85 -8.38
N VAL A 44 7.99 -1.77 -8.27
CA VAL A 44 7.39 -0.44 -8.22
C VAL A 44 7.11 0.00 -9.64
N THR A 45 5.91 -0.24 -10.10
CA THR A 45 5.45 0.16 -11.42
C THR A 45 4.07 0.77 -11.29
N PRO A 46 3.64 1.57 -12.26
CA PRO A 46 2.30 2.14 -12.18
C PRO A 46 1.21 1.09 -12.07
N LYS A 47 1.40 -0.03 -12.75
CA LYS A 47 0.43 -1.10 -12.69
C LYS A 47 0.32 -1.67 -11.29
N ASN A 48 1.45 -1.88 -10.64
CA ASN A 48 1.45 -2.44 -9.30
C ASN A 48 0.99 -1.44 -8.26
N ILE A 49 1.22 -0.16 -8.51
CA ILE A 49 0.72 0.87 -7.62
C ILE A 49 -0.81 0.89 -7.67
N LYS A 50 -1.38 0.70 -8.86
CA LYS A 50 -2.82 0.61 -8.98
C LYS A 50 -3.34 -0.61 -8.25
N TYR A 51 -2.63 -1.71 -8.33
CA TYR A 51 -3.02 -2.91 -7.62
C TYR A 51 -3.00 -2.67 -6.11
N ALA A 52 -1.98 -1.95 -5.64
CA ALA A 52 -1.89 -1.63 -4.22
C ALA A 52 -3.05 -0.75 -3.78
N GLU A 53 -3.43 0.20 -4.62
CA GLU A 53 -4.55 1.06 -4.30
C GLU A 53 -5.83 0.25 -4.19
N ARG A 54 -6.03 -0.69 -5.11
CA ARG A 54 -7.21 -1.52 -5.08
C ARG A 54 -7.23 -2.40 -3.84
N THR A 55 -6.08 -2.98 -3.50
CA THR A 55 -5.99 -3.82 -2.31
C THR A 55 -6.32 -3.02 -1.07
N LEU A 56 -5.80 -1.80 -0.99
CA LEU A 56 -6.07 -0.95 0.16
C LEU A 56 -7.56 -0.63 0.25
N GLY A 57 -8.21 -0.39 -0.89
CA GLY A 57 -9.63 -0.13 -0.90
C GLY A 57 -10.43 -1.31 -0.40
N GLU A 58 -10.01 -2.53 -0.75
CA GLU A 58 -10.68 -3.71 -0.27
C GLU A 58 -10.51 -3.86 1.24
N ILE A 59 -9.34 -3.54 1.75
CA ILE A 59 -9.10 -3.62 3.17
C ILE A 59 -9.99 -2.62 3.91
N HIS A 60 -10.08 -1.39 3.40
CA HIS A 60 -10.93 -0.39 4.03
C HIS A 60 -12.38 -0.84 4.02
N ASN A 61 -12.81 -1.45 2.94
CA ASN A 61 -14.18 -1.94 2.84
C ASN A 61 -14.44 -3.02 3.88
N LYS A 62 -13.51 -3.93 4.03
CA LYS A 62 -13.69 -5.02 4.99
C LYS A 62 -13.67 -4.51 6.42
N ILE A 63 -12.85 -3.50 6.70
CA ILE A 63 -12.83 -2.93 8.02
C ILE A 63 -14.16 -2.27 8.32
N GLU A 64 -14.71 -1.55 7.35
CA GLU A 64 -15.99 -0.88 7.53
C GLU A 64 -17.10 -1.87 7.77
N ARG A 65 -17.06 -3.02 7.11
CA ARG A 65 -18.08 -4.03 7.29
C ARG A 65 -17.84 -4.89 8.52
N GLY A 66 -16.71 -4.75 9.15
CA GLY A 66 -16.39 -5.55 10.32
C GLY A 66 -15.95 -6.96 9.97
N THR A 67 -15.55 -7.19 8.72
CA THR A 67 -15.14 -8.53 8.32
C THR A 67 -13.64 -8.68 8.11
N PHE A 68 -12.88 -7.62 8.34
CA PHE A 68 -11.44 -7.68 8.13
C PHE A 68 -10.78 -8.39 9.31
N ILE A 69 -9.96 -9.37 9.01
CA ILE A 69 -9.20 -10.07 10.02
C ILE A 69 -7.74 -9.83 9.75
N TYR A 70 -7.08 -9.18 10.71
CA TYR A 70 -5.67 -8.86 10.54
C TYR A 70 -4.87 -9.95 11.23
N ALA A 71 -4.20 -10.73 10.43
CA ALA A 71 -3.44 -11.83 11.00
C ALA A 71 -2.10 -11.32 11.48
N GLU A 72 -1.68 -11.76 12.62
CA GLU A 72 -0.45 -11.31 13.13
C GLU A 72 0.61 -12.25 13.13
#